data_87371e99a80281b678a63b6e29dd715f
#
_entry.id   87371e99a80281b678a63b6e29dd715f
#
_cell.length_a   1.000
_cell.length_b   1.000
_cell.length_c   1.000
_cell.angle_alpha   90.00
_cell.angle_beta   90.00
_cell.angle_gamma   90.00
#
_symmetry.space_group_name_H-M   'P 1'
#
loop_
_entity.id
_entity.type
_entity.pdbx_description
1 polymer ?
#
loop_
_entity_poly.entity_id
_entity_poly.type
_entity_poly.pdbx_seq_one_letter_code
_entity_poly.pdbx_strand_id
1 'polypeptide(L)'
;MRIKKVKSSEKQNEVQEYGNKVNVYLYEREIINEEQNQEVQVEYEYTVVSLDNRYAGDVVQVAKDILRNSLVLSARKARLVLLNIGKLADVESAILLMDEPNKSMAQVEWEYATEIRRNHPFVEVLGVILNLSEDQVDMLFIKGAE
;
A
#
# COMPACT_ATOMS: atom_id res chain seq x y z
N MET A 1 9.14 -16.03 -5.48
CA MET A 1 8.32 -14.81 -5.32
C MET A 1 9.22 -13.61 -5.09
N ARG A 2 8.96 -12.50 -5.74
CA ARG A 2 9.76 -11.28 -5.61
C ARG A 2 8.85 -10.05 -5.73
N ILE A 3 9.04 -9.08 -4.84
CA ILE A 3 8.39 -7.77 -4.90
C ILE A 3 9.46 -6.73 -5.17
N LYS A 4 9.24 -5.85 -6.15
CA LYS A 4 10.18 -4.78 -6.50
C LYS A 4 9.44 -3.56 -7.06
N LYS A 5 10.05 -2.38 -6.98
CA LYS A 5 9.63 -1.22 -7.76
C LYS A 5 10.28 -1.26 -9.14
N VAL A 6 9.51 -0.92 -10.16
CA VAL A 6 9.96 -0.88 -11.55
C VAL A 6 9.49 0.41 -12.19
N LYS A 7 10.38 1.04 -12.93
CA LYS A 7 10.06 2.19 -13.79
C LYS A 7 10.06 1.77 -15.25
N SER A 8 9.16 2.32 -16.03
CA SER A 8 9.04 2.08 -17.46
C SER A 8 8.68 3.36 -18.20
N SER A 9 9.24 3.55 -19.38
CA SER A 9 8.84 4.64 -20.30
C SER A 9 7.49 4.39 -20.97
N GLU A 10 6.98 3.16 -20.90
CA GLU A 10 5.70 2.77 -21.46
C GLU A 10 4.79 2.18 -20.39
N LYS A 11 3.49 2.37 -20.55
CA LYS A 11 2.48 1.72 -19.70
C LYS A 11 2.59 0.20 -19.83
N GLN A 12 2.57 -0.48 -18.69
CA GLN A 12 2.62 -1.93 -18.63
C GLN A 12 1.19 -2.51 -18.46
N ASN A 13 0.96 -3.68 -19.05
CA ASN A 13 -0.24 -4.44 -18.75
C ASN A 13 -0.19 -4.93 -17.31
N GLU A 14 -1.35 -4.94 -16.63
CA GLU A 14 -1.44 -5.34 -15.21
C GLU A 14 -0.87 -6.73 -14.96
N VAL A 15 -1.06 -7.67 -15.88
CA VAL A 15 -0.54 -9.03 -15.80
C VAL A 15 0.30 -9.34 -17.04
N GLN A 16 1.53 -9.79 -16.82
CA GLN A 16 2.44 -10.22 -17.89
C GLN A 16 3.05 -11.58 -17.55
N GLU A 17 3.01 -12.50 -18.51
CA GLU A 17 3.58 -13.84 -18.39
C GLU A 17 4.94 -13.95 -19.06
N TYR A 18 5.91 -14.51 -18.35
CA TYR A 18 7.27 -14.74 -18.83
C TYR A 18 7.72 -16.16 -18.48
N GLY A 19 7.63 -17.09 -19.44
CA GLY A 19 7.95 -18.49 -19.21
C GLY A 19 7.13 -19.07 -18.04
N ASN A 20 7.80 -19.45 -16.96
CA ASN A 20 7.15 -20.03 -15.78
C ASN A 20 6.82 -18.96 -14.69
N LYS A 21 6.84 -17.69 -15.03
CA LYS A 21 6.58 -16.61 -14.09
C LYS A 21 5.47 -15.70 -14.58
N VAL A 22 4.72 -15.17 -13.64
CA VAL A 22 3.71 -14.14 -13.87
C VAL A 22 4.15 -12.90 -13.11
N ASN A 23 4.26 -11.77 -13.79
CA ASN A 23 4.47 -10.48 -13.15
C ASN A 23 3.15 -9.72 -13.09
N VAL A 24 2.78 -9.27 -11.89
CA VAL A 24 1.60 -8.43 -11.67
C VAL A 24 2.09 -7.04 -11.34
N TYR A 25 1.69 -6.06 -12.16
CA TYR A 25 2.05 -4.66 -12.05
C TYR A 25 0.93 -3.92 -11.31
N LEU A 26 1.21 -3.52 -10.09
CA LEU A 26 0.25 -2.90 -9.20
C LEU A 26 0.61 -1.43 -8.96
N TYR A 27 -0.41 -0.61 -8.71
CA TYR A 27 -0.25 0.77 -8.23
C TYR A 27 0.59 1.64 -9.17
N GLU A 28 0.13 1.77 -10.42
CA GLU A 28 0.71 2.68 -11.42
C GLU A 28 0.79 4.10 -10.89
N ARG A 29 1.97 4.72 -11.03
CA ARG A 29 2.18 6.15 -10.77
C ARG A 29 2.91 6.77 -11.95
N GLU A 30 2.37 7.85 -12.49
CA GLU A 30 3.07 8.65 -13.49
C GLU A 30 4.10 9.56 -12.83
N ILE A 31 5.30 9.59 -13.38
CA ILE A 31 6.37 10.51 -13.00
C ILE A 31 6.64 11.40 -14.20
N ILE A 32 6.38 12.69 -14.05
CA ILE A 32 6.63 13.69 -15.09
C ILE A 32 7.98 14.34 -14.77
N ASN A 33 8.94 14.18 -15.66
CA ASN A 33 10.24 14.83 -15.57
C ASN A 33 10.22 16.04 -16.51
N GLU A 34 10.15 17.26 -15.93
CA GLU A 34 10.30 18.51 -16.63
C GLU A 34 11.77 18.93 -16.57
N GLU A 35 12.55 18.63 -17.60
CA GLU A 35 13.88 19.22 -17.76
C GLU A 35 13.76 20.50 -18.60
N GLN A 36 14.45 21.57 -18.19
CA GLN A 36 14.45 22.86 -18.88
C GLN A 36 14.90 22.65 -20.34
N ASN A 37 14.00 22.91 -21.28
CA ASN A 37 14.19 22.86 -22.75
C ASN A 37 14.22 21.49 -23.43
N GLN A 38 13.72 20.41 -22.84
CA GLN A 38 13.53 19.14 -23.52
C GLN A 38 12.05 18.70 -23.50
N GLU A 39 11.70 17.75 -24.38
CA GLU A 39 10.37 17.16 -24.41
C GLU A 39 10.03 16.55 -23.05
N VAL A 40 8.79 16.76 -22.59
CA VAL A 40 8.27 16.17 -21.36
C VAL A 40 8.38 14.65 -21.45
N GLN A 41 9.19 14.05 -20.60
CA GLN A 41 9.31 12.59 -20.49
C GLN A 41 8.39 12.09 -19.38
N VAL A 42 7.50 11.17 -19.73
CA VAL A 42 6.62 10.50 -18.76
C VAL A 42 7.19 9.12 -18.48
N GLU A 43 7.46 8.84 -17.22
CA GLU A 43 7.79 7.50 -16.73
C GLU A 43 6.64 6.97 -15.88
N TYR A 44 6.46 5.66 -15.91
CA TYR A 44 5.47 4.95 -15.10
C TYR A 44 6.19 4.11 -14.05
N GLU A 45 5.83 4.29 -12.78
CA GLU A 45 6.36 3.47 -11.69
C GLU A 45 5.30 2.49 -11.22
N TYR A 46 5.71 1.25 -10.98
CA TYR A 46 4.85 0.15 -10.53
C TYR A 46 5.46 -0.57 -9.34
N THR A 47 4.60 -1.10 -8.47
CA THR A 47 4.98 -2.18 -7.56
C THR A 47 4.72 -3.50 -8.26
N VAL A 48 5.78 -4.27 -8.55
CA VAL A 48 5.67 -5.53 -9.29
C VAL A 48 5.81 -6.71 -8.34
N VAL A 49 4.81 -7.59 -8.35
CA VAL A 49 4.83 -8.89 -7.67
C VAL A 49 5.06 -9.99 -8.71
N SER A 50 6.19 -10.68 -8.60
CA SER A 50 6.51 -11.82 -9.46
C SER A 50 6.08 -13.13 -8.80
N LEU A 51 5.25 -13.91 -9.49
CA LEU A 51 4.67 -15.17 -9.02
C LEU A 51 5.13 -16.32 -9.91
N ASP A 52 5.15 -17.52 -9.38
CA ASP A 52 5.25 -18.74 -10.16
C ASP A 52 3.88 -19.08 -10.78
N ASN A 53 3.83 -19.74 -11.94
CA ASN A 53 2.59 -20.18 -12.62
C ASN A 53 1.73 -21.19 -11.83
N ARG A 54 2.05 -21.44 -10.56
CA ARG A 54 1.32 -22.36 -9.68
C ARG A 54 0.01 -21.81 -9.14
N TYR A 55 -0.16 -20.48 -9.24
CA TYR A 55 -1.35 -19.84 -8.70
C TYR A 55 -2.50 -19.92 -9.70
N ALA A 56 -3.59 -20.60 -9.28
CA ALA A 56 -4.84 -20.63 -10.02
C ALA A 56 -5.80 -19.56 -9.47
N GLY A 57 -6.68 -19.04 -10.33
CA GLY A 57 -7.69 -18.05 -9.95
C GLY A 57 -7.27 -16.61 -10.24
N ASP A 58 -7.73 -15.67 -9.42
CA ASP A 58 -7.43 -14.24 -9.57
C ASP A 58 -5.99 -13.92 -9.16
N VAL A 59 -5.11 -13.89 -10.17
CA VAL A 59 -3.67 -13.62 -9.98
C VAL A 59 -3.42 -12.23 -9.40
N VAL A 60 -4.23 -11.24 -9.75
CA VAL A 60 -4.11 -9.87 -9.23
C VAL A 60 -4.41 -9.85 -7.73
N GLN A 61 -5.48 -10.53 -7.31
CA GLN A 61 -5.83 -10.62 -5.89
C GLN A 61 -4.75 -11.37 -5.11
N VAL A 62 -4.23 -12.48 -5.62
CA VAL A 62 -3.11 -13.21 -5.01
C VAL A 62 -1.88 -12.31 -4.85
N ALA A 63 -1.54 -11.52 -5.87
CA ALA A 63 -0.43 -10.58 -5.80
C ALA A 63 -0.65 -9.49 -4.75
N LYS A 64 -1.86 -8.94 -4.64
CA LYS A 64 -2.22 -7.96 -3.61
C LYS A 64 -2.11 -8.55 -2.21
N ASP A 65 -2.58 -9.75 -1.97
CA ASP A 65 -2.51 -10.43 -0.67
C ASP A 65 -1.05 -10.68 -0.24
N ILE A 66 -0.22 -11.12 -1.17
CA ILE A 66 1.22 -11.29 -0.95
C ILE A 66 1.88 -9.95 -0.60
N LEU A 67 1.57 -8.90 -1.35
CA LEU A 67 2.10 -7.57 -1.09
C LEU A 67 1.67 -7.07 0.29
N ARG A 68 0.39 -7.15 0.64
CA ARG A 68 -0.17 -6.74 1.94
C ARG A 68 0.52 -7.42 3.11
N ASN A 69 0.80 -8.73 2.99
CA ASN A 69 1.53 -9.47 4.01
C ASN A 69 2.97 -8.99 4.21
N SER A 70 3.56 -8.34 3.21
CA SER A 70 4.93 -7.81 3.27
C SER A 70 5.02 -6.35 3.73
N LEU A 71 3.92 -5.61 3.69
CA LEU A 71 3.90 -4.18 3.98
C LEU A 71 3.89 -3.92 5.49
N VAL A 72 4.94 -3.26 5.95
CA VAL A 72 5.14 -2.86 7.35
C VAL A 72 5.70 -1.44 7.38
N LEU A 73 5.19 -0.60 8.25
CA LEU A 73 5.72 0.72 8.56
C LEU A 73 6.09 0.83 10.03
N SER A 74 7.12 1.61 10.35
CA SER A 74 7.27 2.08 11.72
C SER A 74 6.07 2.96 12.10
N ALA A 75 5.66 2.93 13.36
CA ALA A 75 4.55 3.75 13.84
C ALA A 75 4.76 5.25 13.55
N ARG A 76 6.01 5.72 13.61
CA ARG A 76 6.36 7.10 13.23
C ARG A 76 6.05 7.38 11.76
N LYS A 77 6.48 6.51 10.83
CA LYS A 77 6.20 6.68 9.40
C LYS A 77 4.71 6.61 9.09
N ALA A 78 3.97 5.69 9.71
CA ALA A 78 2.53 5.59 9.56
C ALA A 78 1.82 6.88 9.98
N ARG A 79 2.19 7.46 11.14
CA ARG A 79 1.63 8.73 11.60
C ARG A 79 1.99 9.89 10.68
N LEU A 80 3.21 9.95 10.15
CA LEU A 80 3.62 10.99 9.19
C LEU A 80 2.84 10.90 7.88
N VAL A 81 2.60 9.70 7.36
CA VAL A 81 1.77 9.52 6.15
C VAL A 81 0.34 10.01 6.41
N LEU A 82 -0.25 9.63 7.54
CA LEU A 82 -1.59 10.08 7.92
C LEU A 82 -1.67 11.60 8.13
N LEU A 83 -0.64 12.19 8.72
CA LEU A 83 -0.53 13.65 8.87
C LEU A 83 -0.50 14.34 7.50
N ASN A 84 0.30 13.84 6.56
CA ASN A 84 0.44 14.40 5.22
C ASN A 84 -0.87 14.39 4.40
N ILE A 85 -1.74 13.40 4.64
CA ILE A 85 -3.07 13.33 3.99
C ILE A 85 -4.19 13.94 4.84
N GLY A 86 -3.86 14.55 5.99
CA GLY A 86 -4.82 15.19 6.89
C GLY A 86 -5.74 14.23 7.65
N LYS A 87 -5.35 12.96 7.80
CA LYS A 87 -6.15 11.89 8.43
C LYS A 87 -5.70 11.48 9.84
N LEU A 88 -4.64 12.09 10.35
CA LEU A 88 -4.11 11.70 11.67
C LEU A 88 -5.12 11.93 12.80
N ALA A 89 -5.76 13.10 12.84
CA ALA A 89 -6.77 13.42 13.85
C ALA A 89 -8.05 12.57 13.67
N ASP A 90 -8.38 12.18 12.44
CA ASP A 90 -9.51 11.29 12.17
C ASP A 90 -9.31 9.89 12.78
N VAL A 91 -8.06 9.38 12.75
CA VAL A 91 -7.71 8.09 13.40
C VAL A 91 -7.92 8.17 14.91
N GLU A 92 -7.41 9.21 15.55
CA GLU A 92 -7.55 9.41 17.00
C GLU A 92 -9.02 9.55 17.40
N SER A 93 -9.81 10.30 16.64
CA SER A 93 -11.25 10.46 16.85
C SER A 93 -11.99 9.13 16.63
N ALA A 94 -11.62 8.36 15.61
CA ALA A 94 -12.22 7.06 15.32
C ALA A 94 -12.00 6.06 16.47
N ILE A 95 -10.81 6.02 17.05
CA ILE A 95 -10.50 5.16 18.21
C ILE A 95 -11.36 5.54 19.41
N LEU A 96 -11.53 6.84 19.67
CA LEU A 96 -12.34 7.31 20.80
C LEU A 96 -13.82 6.97 20.66
N LEU A 97 -14.33 6.81 19.44
CA LEU A 97 -15.72 6.45 19.14
C LEU A 97 -16.00 4.95 19.13
N MET A 98 -14.98 4.10 19.24
CA MET A 98 -15.16 2.65 19.30
C MET A 98 -15.80 2.24 20.64
N ASP A 99 -16.55 1.11 20.60
CA ASP A 99 -17.08 0.47 21.79
C ASP A 99 -16.02 -0.36 22.51
N GLU A 100 -16.14 -0.50 23.83
CA GLU A 100 -15.30 -1.43 24.59
C GLU A 100 -15.64 -2.90 24.24
N PRO A 101 -14.65 -3.82 24.21
CA PRO A 101 -13.22 -3.62 24.55
C PRO A 101 -12.35 -3.13 23.38
N ASN A 102 -12.92 -2.96 22.18
CA ASN A 102 -12.20 -2.62 20.97
C ASN A 102 -11.47 -1.27 21.08
N LYS A 103 -12.11 -0.30 21.76
CA LYS A 103 -11.52 1.02 22.03
C LYS A 103 -10.20 0.90 22.79
N SER A 104 -10.21 0.22 23.93
CA SER A 104 -9.00 0.05 24.75
C SER A 104 -7.92 -0.70 24.00
N MET A 105 -8.27 -1.73 23.23
CA MET A 105 -7.31 -2.47 22.39
C MET A 105 -6.71 -1.57 21.30
N ALA A 106 -7.55 -0.80 20.60
CA ALA A 106 -7.11 0.12 19.57
C ALA A 106 -6.21 1.24 20.10
N GLN A 107 -6.50 1.76 21.31
CA GLN A 107 -5.66 2.75 21.97
C GLN A 107 -4.27 2.18 22.28
N VAL A 108 -4.20 0.97 22.83
CA VAL A 108 -2.91 0.30 23.13
C VAL A 108 -2.10 0.10 21.84
N GLU A 109 -2.73 -0.41 20.78
CA GLU A 109 -2.06 -0.59 19.48
C GLU A 109 -1.58 0.75 18.92
N TRP A 110 -2.40 1.80 18.98
CA TRP A 110 -2.05 3.12 18.45
C TRP A 110 -0.93 3.80 19.23
N GLU A 111 -0.92 3.71 20.55
CA GLU A 111 0.03 4.42 21.41
C GLU A 111 1.39 3.70 21.51
N TYR A 112 1.37 2.38 21.63
CA TYR A 112 2.55 1.59 22.01
C TYR A 112 3.15 0.75 20.90
N ALA A 113 2.47 0.54 19.76
CA ALA A 113 3.06 -0.20 18.66
C ALA A 113 4.31 0.52 18.12
N THR A 114 5.37 -0.23 17.89
CA THR A 114 6.61 0.26 17.27
C THR A 114 6.53 0.19 15.75
N GLU A 115 5.80 -0.80 15.23
CA GLU A 115 5.53 -0.99 13.81
C GLU A 115 4.05 -1.33 13.57
N ILE A 116 3.55 -0.98 12.41
CA ILE A 116 2.19 -1.25 11.97
C ILE A 116 2.26 -2.09 10.71
N ARG A 117 1.60 -3.26 10.73
CA ARG A 117 1.49 -4.18 9.60
C ARG A 117 0.22 -3.93 8.83
N ARG A 118 0.32 -3.93 7.50
CA ARG A 118 -0.83 -3.67 6.63
C ARG A 118 -1.99 -4.67 6.86
N ASN A 119 -1.66 -5.93 7.11
CA ASN A 119 -2.64 -7.01 7.33
C ASN A 119 -3.12 -7.12 8.80
N HIS A 120 -2.81 -6.15 9.65
CA HIS A 120 -3.30 -6.15 11.03
C HIS A 120 -4.79 -5.78 11.06
N PRO A 121 -5.66 -6.49 11.81
CA PRO A 121 -7.10 -6.21 11.88
C PRO A 121 -7.45 -4.77 12.23
N PHE A 122 -6.64 -4.13 13.07
CA PHE A 122 -6.79 -2.71 13.41
C PHE A 122 -6.71 -1.79 12.18
N VAL A 123 -5.82 -2.10 11.22
CA VAL A 123 -5.66 -1.32 9.99
C VAL A 123 -6.89 -1.46 9.09
N GLU A 124 -7.47 -2.65 9.01
CA GLU A 124 -8.69 -2.90 8.24
C GLU A 124 -9.88 -2.09 8.82
N VAL A 125 -10.06 -2.14 10.13
CA VAL A 125 -11.12 -1.38 10.82
C VAL A 125 -10.94 0.13 10.59
N LEU A 126 -9.72 0.64 10.74
CA LEU A 126 -9.45 2.06 10.48
C LEU A 126 -9.68 2.45 9.02
N GLY A 127 -9.31 1.60 8.07
CA GLY A 127 -9.58 1.83 6.65
C GLY A 127 -11.06 2.07 6.39
N VAL A 128 -11.92 1.22 6.95
CA VAL A 128 -13.39 1.38 6.85
C VAL A 128 -13.86 2.69 7.47
N ILE A 129 -13.45 2.99 8.71
CA ILE A 129 -13.90 4.19 9.44
C ILE A 129 -13.42 5.48 8.72
N LEU A 130 -12.21 5.48 8.18
CA LEU A 130 -11.65 6.60 7.43
C LEU A 130 -12.18 6.70 6.00
N ASN A 131 -13.05 5.78 5.59
CA ASN A 131 -13.60 5.68 4.24
C ASN A 131 -12.50 5.58 3.17
N LEU A 132 -11.50 4.76 3.44
CA LEU A 132 -10.40 4.44 2.52
C LEU A 132 -10.63 3.05 1.91
N SER A 133 -10.46 2.94 0.60
CA SER A 133 -10.45 1.63 -0.06
C SER A 133 -9.19 0.83 0.32
N GLU A 134 -9.25 -0.48 0.15
CA GLU A 134 -8.11 -1.38 0.35
C GLU A 134 -6.87 -0.92 -0.43
N ASP A 135 -7.06 -0.53 -1.70
CA ASP A 135 -5.98 -0.05 -2.56
C ASP A 135 -5.42 1.30 -2.08
N GLN A 136 -6.25 2.19 -1.54
CA GLN A 136 -5.79 3.44 -0.93
C GLN A 136 -4.95 3.17 0.32
N VAL A 137 -5.36 2.24 1.16
CA VAL A 137 -4.59 1.83 2.34
C VAL A 137 -3.25 1.21 1.91
N ASP A 138 -3.25 0.33 0.92
CA ASP A 138 -2.02 -0.25 0.35
C ASP A 138 -1.05 0.83 -0.13
N MET A 139 -1.57 1.84 -0.85
CA MET A 139 -0.77 2.97 -1.33
C MET A 139 -0.15 3.81 -0.21
N LEU A 140 -0.86 3.97 0.92
CA LEU A 140 -0.31 4.66 2.09
C LEU A 140 0.90 3.92 2.67
N PHE A 141 0.83 2.60 2.74
CA PHE A 141 1.96 1.76 3.19
C PHE A 141 3.14 1.80 2.21
N ILE A 142 2.88 1.71 0.92
CA ILE A 142 3.91 1.78 -0.13
C ILE A 142 4.62 3.13 -0.08
N LYS A 143 3.86 4.23 -0.01
CA LYS A 143 4.40 5.59 0.06
C LYS A 143 5.15 5.85 1.36
N GLY A 144 4.67 5.33 2.47
CA GLY A 144 5.33 5.46 3.76
C GLY A 144 6.64 4.68 3.87
N ALA A 145 6.85 3.67 3.02
CA ALA A 145 8.08 2.90 2.96
C ALA A 145 9.21 3.61 2.19
N GLU A 146 8.89 4.62 1.38
CA GLU A 146 9.85 5.48 0.68
C GLU A 146 10.59 6.37 1.67
#